data_5f8ed15e7a3fa445e1ca73f42d761a99
#
_entry.id   5f8ed15e7a3fa445e1ca73f42d761a99
#
_cell.length_a   1.000
_cell.length_b   1.000
_cell.length_c   1.000
_cell.angle_alpha   90.00
_cell.angle_beta   90.00
_cell.angle_gamma   90.00
#
_symmetry.space_group_name_H-M   'P 1'
#
loop_
_entity.id
_entity.type
_entity.pdbx_description
1 polymer ?
#
loop_
_entity_poly.entity_id
_entity_poly.type
_entity_poly.pdbx_seq_one_letter_code
_entity_poly.pdbx_strand_id
1 'polypeptide(L)'
;MGRHIEKDTVEEELDPRTTLEIEAFLAWLDVQRGLSPTTQIAYGTDLRQLALFLAQRGASLARPAEVSKKHIQAWLARLYALGEAKSSMARKLAAARTFFRYQQRMGRTENNVAAQVRNPKQEQRHPRVLNVDQAFAVLDTPDALAVSGSPRIPPATGDALAARDHALAELL
;
A
#
# COMPACT_ATOMS: atom_id res chain seq x y z
N MET A 1 -34.50 10.97 -19.22
CA MET A 1 -34.29 11.80 -18.03
C MET A 1 -33.11 11.24 -17.24
N GLY A 2 -31.90 11.59 -17.65
CA GLY A 2 -30.66 11.15 -17.01
C GLY A 2 -30.39 12.00 -15.79
N ARG A 3 -30.32 11.36 -14.60
CA ARG A 3 -29.80 12.02 -13.42
C ARG A 3 -28.27 12.05 -13.53
N HIS A 4 -27.75 13.21 -13.82
CA HIS A 4 -26.36 13.57 -13.60
C HIS A 4 -26.10 13.39 -12.09
N ILE A 5 -25.33 12.38 -11.74
CA ILE A 5 -24.72 12.31 -10.40
C ILE A 5 -23.54 13.27 -10.45
N GLU A 6 -23.79 14.49 -10.00
CA GLU A 6 -22.75 15.45 -9.69
C GLU A 6 -21.83 14.79 -8.66
N LYS A 7 -20.62 14.45 -9.10
CA LYS A 7 -19.51 14.16 -8.19
C LYS A 7 -19.13 15.47 -7.53
N ASP A 8 -19.79 15.79 -6.43
CA ASP A 8 -19.24 16.72 -5.46
C ASP A 8 -17.97 16.10 -4.89
N THR A 9 -16.87 16.34 -5.59
CA THR A 9 -15.52 16.19 -5.06
C THR A 9 -15.29 17.42 -4.17
N VAL A 10 -15.95 17.45 -3.01
CA VAL A 10 -15.45 18.24 -1.91
C VAL A 10 -14.11 17.56 -1.59
N GLU A 11 -13.00 18.19 -1.98
CA GLU A 11 -11.69 17.89 -1.44
C GLU A 11 -11.84 18.14 0.06
N GLU A 12 -12.12 17.09 0.82
CA GLU A 12 -12.20 17.11 2.27
C GLU A 12 -10.77 17.36 2.76
N GLU A 13 -10.46 18.66 2.92
CA GLU A 13 -9.13 19.15 3.27
C GLU A 13 -8.81 18.68 4.68
N LEU A 14 -7.76 17.87 4.78
CA LEU A 14 -7.29 17.38 6.06
C LEU A 14 -6.80 18.56 6.91
N ASP A 15 -7.08 18.50 8.21
CA ASP A 15 -6.47 19.39 9.19
C ASP A 15 -4.95 19.49 8.95
N PRO A 16 -4.38 20.71 8.81
CA PRO A 16 -2.95 20.91 8.56
C PRO A 16 -2.04 20.18 9.55
N ARG A 17 -2.45 20.06 10.82
CA ARG A 17 -1.70 19.29 11.83
C ARG A 17 -1.64 17.81 11.49
N THR A 18 -2.74 17.23 11.00
CA THR A 18 -2.79 15.82 10.57
C THR A 18 -1.91 15.60 9.37
N THR A 19 -1.87 16.54 8.42
CA THR A 19 -0.99 16.48 7.25
C THR A 19 0.47 16.48 7.67
N LEU A 20 0.87 17.40 8.53
CA LEU A 20 2.24 17.49 9.08
C LEU A 20 2.66 16.20 9.82
N GLU A 21 1.76 15.59 10.58
CA GLU A 21 2.04 14.33 11.27
C GLU A 21 2.28 13.16 10.29
N ILE A 22 1.53 13.10 9.20
CA ILE A 22 1.72 12.10 8.16
C ILE A 22 3.05 12.34 7.44
N GLU A 23 3.40 13.57 7.11
CA GLU A 23 4.66 13.92 6.46
C GLU A 23 5.87 13.61 7.34
N ALA A 24 5.81 13.98 8.62
CA ALA A 24 6.86 13.65 9.60
C ALA A 24 7.06 12.13 9.73
N PHE A 25 5.98 11.36 9.70
CA PHE A 25 6.03 9.91 9.70
C PHE A 25 6.67 9.36 8.42
N LEU A 26 6.33 9.89 7.25
CA LEU A 26 6.90 9.45 5.98
C LEU A 26 8.39 9.76 5.90
N ALA A 27 8.82 10.94 6.35
CA ALA A 27 10.23 11.30 6.46
C ALA A 27 10.99 10.38 7.43
N TRP A 28 10.38 10.02 8.55
CA TRP A 28 10.95 9.05 9.48
C TRP A 28 11.09 7.66 8.87
N LEU A 29 10.11 7.21 8.06
CA LEU A 29 10.18 5.91 7.37
C LEU A 29 11.32 5.85 6.37
N ASP A 30 11.57 6.93 5.65
CA ASP A 30 12.66 7.02 4.68
C ASP A 30 14.01 6.76 5.34
N VAL A 31 14.27 7.46 6.44
CA VAL A 31 15.54 7.39 7.18
C VAL A 31 15.71 6.05 7.91
N GLN A 32 14.67 5.53 8.53
CA GLN A 32 14.79 4.40 9.47
C GLN A 32 14.63 3.02 8.83
N ARG A 33 13.97 2.90 7.70
CA ARG A 33 13.60 1.61 7.12
C ARG A 33 14.00 1.39 5.68
N GLY A 34 14.47 2.41 4.97
CA GLY A 34 14.84 2.28 3.56
C GLY A 34 13.70 1.70 2.71
N LEU A 35 12.44 2.04 3.04
CA LEU A 35 11.29 1.55 2.28
C LEU A 35 11.29 2.15 0.89
N SER A 36 10.89 1.35 -0.10
CA SER A 36 10.79 1.85 -1.47
C SER A 36 9.87 3.08 -1.56
N PRO A 37 10.16 4.04 -2.45
CA PRO A 37 9.32 5.23 -2.65
C PRO A 37 7.86 4.88 -2.92
N THR A 38 7.60 3.80 -3.66
CA THR A 38 6.25 3.31 -3.95
C THR A 38 5.50 2.91 -2.66
N THR A 39 6.19 2.27 -1.71
CA THR A 39 5.59 1.90 -0.42
C THR A 39 5.27 3.13 0.42
N GLN A 40 6.15 4.13 0.41
CA GLN A 40 5.93 5.39 1.14
C GLN A 40 4.72 6.15 0.60
N ILE A 41 4.59 6.26 -0.73
CA ILE A 41 3.43 6.87 -1.39
C ILE A 41 2.15 6.12 -1.02
N ALA A 42 2.18 4.79 -1.07
CA ALA A 42 1.02 3.97 -0.70
C ALA A 42 0.62 4.18 0.77
N TYR A 43 1.59 4.23 1.69
CA TYR A 43 1.32 4.47 3.11
C TYR A 43 0.77 5.88 3.36
N GLY A 44 1.31 6.89 2.67
CA GLY A 44 0.79 8.26 2.74
C GLY A 44 -0.68 8.34 2.31
N THR A 45 -1.02 7.71 1.18
CA THR A 45 -2.40 7.64 0.69
C THR A 45 -3.32 6.90 1.66
N ASP A 46 -2.87 5.76 2.20
CA ASP A 46 -3.66 4.98 3.15
C ASP A 46 -3.93 5.75 4.46
N LEU A 47 -2.93 6.48 4.95
CA LEU A 47 -3.08 7.28 6.17
C LEU A 47 -3.97 8.51 5.96
N ARG A 48 -3.92 9.15 4.78
CA ARG A 48 -4.87 10.22 4.43
C ARG A 48 -6.30 9.71 4.43
N GLN A 49 -6.56 8.53 3.84
CA GLN A 49 -7.88 7.91 3.88
C GLN A 49 -8.35 7.59 5.31
N LEU A 50 -7.44 7.09 6.16
CA LEU A 50 -7.75 6.85 7.57
C LEU A 50 -8.05 8.17 8.29
N ALA A 51 -7.29 9.22 8.03
CA ALA A 51 -7.45 10.53 8.66
C ALA A 51 -8.82 11.14 8.32
N LEU A 52 -9.24 11.10 7.05
CA LEU A 52 -10.56 11.55 6.62
C LEU A 52 -11.68 10.76 7.32
N PHE A 53 -11.53 9.45 7.41
CA PHE A 53 -12.49 8.61 8.11
C PHE A 53 -12.59 8.94 9.61
N LEU A 54 -11.46 9.23 10.26
CA LEU A 54 -11.41 9.61 11.67
C LEU A 54 -12.02 10.99 11.89
N ALA A 55 -11.75 11.97 11.01
CA ALA A 55 -12.30 13.32 11.08
C ALA A 55 -13.83 13.29 11.11
N GLN A 56 -14.48 12.47 10.28
CA GLN A 56 -15.94 12.26 10.28
C GLN A 56 -16.48 11.71 11.62
N ARG A 57 -15.61 11.26 12.51
CA ARG A 57 -15.95 10.71 13.84
C ARG A 57 -15.40 11.52 15.00
N GLY A 58 -14.93 12.72 14.73
CA GLY A 58 -14.37 13.62 15.75
C GLY A 58 -13.02 13.18 16.30
N ALA A 59 -12.31 12.25 15.64
CA ALA A 59 -10.98 11.79 16.00
C ALA A 59 -9.94 12.26 14.96
N SER A 60 -8.66 12.36 15.35
CA SER A 60 -7.61 12.84 14.47
C SER A 60 -6.30 12.08 14.66
N LEU A 61 -5.55 11.87 13.59
CA LEU A 61 -4.19 11.32 13.65
C LEU A 61 -3.19 12.29 14.31
N ALA A 62 -3.49 13.58 14.34
CA ALA A 62 -2.71 14.58 15.10
C ALA A 62 -2.85 14.40 16.62
N ARG A 63 -3.88 13.68 17.07
CA ARG A 63 -4.12 13.32 18.47
C ARG A 63 -4.25 11.81 18.60
N PRO A 64 -3.17 11.05 18.43
CA PRO A 64 -3.20 9.59 18.30
C PRO A 64 -3.72 8.90 19.58
N ALA A 65 -3.60 9.53 20.73
CA ALA A 65 -4.13 9.01 22.01
C ALA A 65 -5.68 8.94 22.05
N GLU A 66 -6.37 9.77 21.26
CA GLU A 66 -7.84 9.77 21.17
C GLU A 66 -8.37 8.67 20.22
N VAL A 67 -7.50 8.11 19.39
CA VAL A 67 -7.89 7.05 18.46
C VAL A 67 -7.99 5.73 19.18
N SER A 68 -9.16 5.11 19.12
CA SER A 68 -9.42 3.82 19.76
C SER A 68 -9.37 2.65 18.78
N LYS A 69 -9.23 1.44 19.32
CA LYS A 69 -9.37 0.19 18.56
C LYS A 69 -10.68 0.13 17.78
N LYS A 70 -11.78 0.65 18.33
CA LYS A 70 -13.11 0.69 17.69
C LYS A 70 -13.08 1.54 16.42
N HIS A 71 -12.34 2.65 16.40
CA HIS A 71 -12.18 3.48 15.20
C HIS A 71 -11.50 2.71 14.07
N ILE A 72 -10.44 1.97 14.36
CA ILE A 72 -9.74 1.17 13.35
C ILE A 72 -10.62 0.01 12.85
N GLN A 73 -11.36 -0.65 13.73
CA GLN A 73 -12.30 -1.72 13.35
C GLN A 73 -13.42 -1.17 12.47
N ALA A 74 -14.01 -0.02 12.82
CA ALA A 74 -15.06 0.61 12.01
C ALA A 74 -14.55 1.05 10.63
N TRP A 75 -13.30 1.53 10.55
CA TRP A 75 -12.67 1.84 9.28
C TRP A 75 -12.53 0.61 8.38
N LEU A 76 -12.01 -0.50 8.93
CA LEU A 76 -11.90 -1.76 8.17
C LEU A 76 -13.28 -2.29 7.75
N ALA A 77 -14.30 -2.18 8.60
CA ALA A 77 -15.66 -2.58 8.25
C ALA A 77 -16.21 -1.74 7.08
N ARG A 78 -15.94 -0.41 7.07
CA ARG A 78 -16.30 0.45 5.94
C ARG A 78 -15.60 0.05 4.66
N LEU A 79 -14.29 -0.22 4.70
CA LEU A 79 -13.51 -0.66 3.54
C LEU A 79 -14.08 -1.98 2.98
N TYR A 80 -14.42 -2.91 3.85
CA TYR A 80 -15.05 -4.16 3.46
C TYR A 80 -16.41 -3.95 2.79
N ALA A 81 -17.27 -3.08 3.34
CA ALA A 81 -18.56 -2.73 2.78
C ALA A 81 -18.45 -2.04 1.39
N LEU A 82 -17.34 -1.32 1.14
CA LEU A 82 -17.03 -0.72 -0.15
C LEU A 82 -16.43 -1.71 -1.17
N GLY A 83 -16.27 -2.98 -0.79
CA GLY A 83 -15.71 -4.01 -1.67
C GLY A 83 -14.19 -3.96 -1.83
N GLU A 84 -13.48 -3.28 -0.92
CA GLU A 84 -12.02 -3.20 -0.97
C GLU A 84 -11.38 -4.60 -0.88
N ALA A 85 -10.37 -4.86 -1.70
CA ALA A 85 -9.68 -6.14 -1.69
C ALA A 85 -9.02 -6.44 -0.33
N LYS A 86 -9.10 -7.69 0.12
CA LYS A 86 -8.52 -8.13 1.42
C LYS A 86 -7.02 -7.81 1.53
N SER A 87 -6.27 -7.89 0.43
CA SER A 87 -4.85 -7.50 0.35
C SER A 87 -4.62 -6.01 0.58
N SER A 88 -5.46 -5.15 -0.05
CA SER A 88 -5.43 -3.70 0.15
C SER A 88 -5.76 -3.33 1.59
N MET A 89 -6.79 -3.94 2.18
CA MET A 89 -7.16 -3.75 3.58
C MET A 89 -6.02 -4.15 4.52
N ALA A 90 -5.32 -5.26 4.24
CA ALA A 90 -4.18 -5.70 5.04
C ALA A 90 -3.01 -4.71 4.95
N ARG A 91 -2.71 -4.16 3.75
CA ARG A 91 -1.70 -3.11 3.56
C ARG A 91 -2.08 -1.83 4.31
N LYS A 92 -3.33 -1.37 4.19
CA LYS A 92 -3.85 -0.21 4.91
C LYS A 92 -3.73 -0.36 6.42
N LEU A 93 -4.06 -1.53 6.96
CA LEU A 93 -3.88 -1.83 8.39
C LEU A 93 -2.39 -1.88 8.77
N ALA A 94 -1.50 -2.36 7.90
CA ALA A 94 -0.06 -2.35 8.12
C ALA A 94 0.50 -0.91 8.18
N ALA A 95 0.04 -0.02 7.30
CA ALA A 95 0.37 1.41 7.34
C ALA A 95 -0.06 2.04 8.68
N ALA A 96 -1.30 1.82 9.10
CA ALA A 96 -1.81 2.30 10.38
C ALA A 96 -0.98 1.77 11.57
N ARG A 97 -0.65 0.46 11.60
CA ARG A 97 0.19 -0.13 12.65
C ARG A 97 1.57 0.49 12.72
N THR A 98 2.16 0.77 11.56
CA THR A 98 3.50 1.38 11.48
C THR A 98 3.45 2.82 11.95
N PHE A 99 2.41 3.57 11.60
CA PHE A 99 2.17 4.93 12.07
C PHE A 99 2.00 4.98 13.60
N PHE A 100 1.11 4.16 14.18
CA PHE A 100 0.93 4.14 15.63
C PHE A 100 2.16 3.66 16.39
N ARG A 101 3.00 2.80 15.79
CA ARG A 101 4.31 2.44 16.35
C ARG A 101 5.27 3.63 16.36
N TYR A 102 5.27 4.45 15.31
CA TYR A 102 6.02 5.69 15.27
C TYR A 102 5.54 6.67 16.35
N GLN A 103 4.23 6.89 16.46
CA GLN A 103 3.67 7.77 17.48
C GLN A 103 3.99 7.30 18.92
N GLN A 104 4.02 6.00 19.13
CA GLN A 104 4.43 5.39 20.40
C GLN A 104 5.90 5.66 20.71
N ARG A 105 6.79 5.57 19.70
CA ARG A 105 8.21 5.92 19.86
C ARG A 105 8.44 7.40 20.15
N MET A 106 7.57 8.27 19.62
CA MET A 106 7.60 9.71 19.90
C MET A 106 6.93 10.07 21.25
N GLY A 107 6.47 9.10 22.01
CA GLY A 107 5.82 9.31 23.30
C GLY A 107 4.43 9.95 23.23
N ARG A 108 3.81 10.00 22.03
CA ARG A 108 2.51 10.66 21.80
C ARG A 108 1.31 9.75 22.07
N THR A 109 1.53 8.46 22.23
CA THR A 109 0.53 7.47 22.64
C THR A 109 1.21 6.32 23.39
N GLU A 110 0.52 5.77 24.37
CA GLU A 110 1.04 4.61 25.12
C GLU A 110 0.85 3.29 24.36
N ASN A 111 -0.22 3.21 23.56
CA ASN A 111 -0.65 1.96 22.94
C ASN A 111 -0.77 2.05 21.43
N ASN A 112 -0.35 0.98 20.75
CA ASN A 112 -0.60 0.81 19.32
C ASN A 112 -1.99 0.17 19.11
N VAL A 113 -3.00 1.01 18.98
CA VAL A 113 -4.40 0.59 18.81
C VAL A 113 -4.64 -0.21 17.54
N ALA A 114 -3.88 0.06 16.48
CA ALA A 114 -3.97 -0.67 15.22
C ALA A 114 -3.37 -2.09 15.31
N ALA A 115 -2.39 -2.31 16.18
CA ALA A 115 -1.82 -3.64 16.41
C ALA A 115 -2.82 -4.60 17.09
N GLN A 116 -3.77 -4.06 17.84
CA GLN A 116 -4.81 -4.84 18.53
C GLN A 116 -5.92 -5.36 17.59
N VAL A 117 -5.93 -4.92 16.33
CA VAL A 117 -6.92 -5.33 15.33
C VAL A 117 -6.33 -6.45 14.48
N ARG A 118 -7.07 -7.54 14.27
CA ARG A 118 -6.63 -8.66 13.43
C ARG A 118 -6.72 -8.31 11.95
N ASN A 119 -5.81 -8.86 11.15
CA ASN A 119 -5.89 -8.76 9.70
C ASN A 119 -7.16 -9.48 9.19
N PRO A 120 -7.79 -8.97 8.11
CA PRO A 120 -8.77 -9.74 7.37
C PRO A 120 -8.14 -11.08 6.93
N LYS A 121 -8.87 -12.18 7.06
CA LYS A 121 -8.40 -13.47 6.55
C LYS A 121 -8.20 -13.36 5.05
N GLN A 122 -6.96 -13.44 4.62
CA GLN A 122 -6.61 -13.55 3.21
C GLN A 122 -6.83 -15.00 2.77
N GLU A 123 -7.41 -15.19 1.60
CA GLU A 123 -7.36 -16.46 0.93
C GLU A 123 -5.91 -16.71 0.51
N GLN A 124 -5.32 -17.79 0.95
CA GLN A 124 -4.00 -18.21 0.47
C GLN A 124 -4.13 -18.48 -1.03
N ARG A 125 -3.66 -17.56 -1.85
CA ARG A 125 -3.37 -17.88 -3.25
C ARG A 125 -2.15 -18.79 -3.21
N HIS A 126 -2.38 -20.08 -3.42
CA HIS A 126 -1.27 -20.98 -3.74
C HIS A 126 -0.63 -20.45 -5.02
N PRO A 127 0.69 -20.18 -5.02
CA PRO A 127 1.39 -19.86 -6.26
C PRO A 127 1.09 -20.97 -7.26
N ARG A 128 0.73 -20.62 -8.49
CA ARG A 128 0.71 -21.62 -9.56
C ARG A 128 2.16 -22.04 -9.76
N VAL A 129 2.48 -23.25 -9.30
CA VAL A 129 3.76 -23.88 -9.61
C VAL A 129 3.75 -24.14 -11.10
N LEU A 130 4.70 -23.57 -11.82
CA LEU A 130 4.94 -23.93 -13.23
C LEU A 130 5.32 -25.41 -13.25
N ASN A 131 4.71 -26.19 -14.13
CA ASN A 131 5.22 -27.52 -14.39
C ASN A 131 6.56 -27.43 -15.15
N VAL A 132 7.31 -28.53 -15.20
CA VAL A 132 8.66 -28.56 -15.80
C VAL A 132 8.63 -28.04 -17.25
N ASP A 133 7.61 -28.46 -18.03
CA ASP A 133 7.47 -28.04 -19.44
C ASP A 133 7.19 -26.52 -19.58
N GLN A 134 6.40 -25.95 -18.66
CA GLN A 134 6.15 -24.52 -18.62
C GLN A 134 7.39 -23.73 -18.19
N ALA A 135 8.20 -24.27 -17.30
CA ALA A 135 9.46 -23.65 -16.91
C ALA A 135 10.46 -23.61 -18.08
N PHE A 136 10.60 -24.71 -18.83
CA PHE A 136 11.42 -24.75 -20.03
C PHE A 136 10.89 -23.83 -21.13
N ALA A 137 9.57 -23.76 -21.36
CA ALA A 137 8.98 -22.83 -22.33
C ALA A 137 9.26 -21.35 -22.00
N VAL A 138 9.36 -20.98 -20.72
CA VAL A 138 9.75 -19.62 -20.31
C VAL A 138 11.23 -19.35 -20.56
N LEU A 139 12.10 -20.36 -20.36
CA LEU A 139 13.54 -20.26 -20.62
C LEU A 139 13.86 -20.20 -22.11
N ASP A 140 13.11 -20.95 -22.94
CA ASP A 140 13.30 -21.02 -24.40
C ASP A 140 12.71 -19.83 -25.19
N THR A 141 11.98 -18.92 -24.51
CA THR A 141 11.37 -17.74 -25.16
C THR A 141 11.81 -16.42 -24.54
N PRO A 142 13.09 -16.05 -24.55
CA PRO A 142 13.56 -14.77 -24.01
C PRO A 142 13.00 -13.57 -24.77
N ASP A 143 12.70 -13.70 -26.06
CA ASP A 143 12.19 -12.62 -26.92
C ASP A 143 10.68 -12.33 -26.75
N ALA A 144 9.88 -13.27 -26.26
CA ALA A 144 8.44 -13.08 -26.14
C ALA A 144 8.04 -12.15 -24.98
N LEU A 145 8.91 -11.93 -23.99
CA LEU A 145 8.68 -11.02 -22.87
C LEU A 145 8.94 -9.53 -23.23
N ALA A 146 9.61 -9.27 -24.34
CA ALA A 146 9.90 -7.90 -24.82
C ALA A 146 8.69 -7.20 -25.48
N VAL A 147 7.61 -7.92 -25.79
CA VAL A 147 6.54 -7.41 -26.68
C VAL A 147 5.27 -6.96 -25.95
N SER A 148 5.12 -7.25 -24.66
CA SER A 148 3.87 -6.92 -23.96
C SER A 148 4.08 -5.87 -22.86
N GLY A 149 4.05 -4.59 -23.24
CA GLY A 149 3.62 -3.51 -22.34
C GLY A 149 4.67 -2.77 -21.51
N SER A 150 5.96 -2.79 -21.85
CA SER A 150 6.96 -1.91 -21.22
C SER A 150 7.15 -0.61 -22.02
N PRO A 151 7.45 0.54 -21.36
CA PRO A 151 7.71 1.80 -22.03
C PRO A 151 8.90 1.63 -22.99
N ARG A 152 8.80 2.27 -24.17
CA ARG A 152 9.77 2.22 -25.25
C ARG A 152 11.22 2.36 -24.77
N ILE A 153 11.91 1.24 -24.62
CA ILE A 153 13.36 1.19 -24.47
C ILE A 153 13.95 1.27 -25.89
N PRO A 154 14.98 2.11 -26.14
CA PRO A 154 15.65 2.16 -27.45
C PRO A 154 16.15 0.77 -27.85
N PRO A 155 16.11 0.41 -29.13
CA PRO A 155 16.40 -0.97 -29.60
C PRO A 155 17.79 -1.50 -29.18
N ALA A 156 18.78 -0.63 -29.05
CA ALA A 156 20.13 -1.02 -28.60
C ALA A 156 20.21 -1.45 -27.14
N THR A 157 19.23 -1.06 -26.31
CA THR A 157 19.19 -1.42 -24.89
C THR A 157 18.37 -2.69 -24.65
N GLY A 158 17.43 -3.01 -25.55
CA GLY A 158 16.58 -4.20 -25.49
C GLY A 158 17.40 -5.50 -25.62
N ASP A 159 18.30 -5.54 -26.60
CA ASP A 159 19.17 -6.70 -26.87
C ASP A 159 20.12 -7.00 -25.69
N ALA A 160 20.66 -5.94 -25.06
CA ALA A 160 21.55 -6.09 -23.90
C ALA A 160 20.81 -6.62 -22.67
N LEU A 161 19.55 -6.22 -22.45
CA LEU A 161 18.72 -6.70 -21.35
C LEU A 161 18.29 -8.15 -21.56
N ALA A 162 17.88 -8.52 -22.78
CA ALA A 162 17.52 -9.89 -23.14
C ALA A 162 18.72 -10.84 -22.96
N ALA A 163 19.91 -10.43 -23.41
CA ALA A 163 21.15 -11.20 -23.22
C ALA A 163 21.52 -11.38 -21.74
N ARG A 164 21.32 -10.35 -20.93
CA ARG A 164 21.55 -10.41 -19.47
C ARG A 164 20.57 -11.37 -18.81
N ASP A 165 19.29 -11.26 -19.13
CA ASP A 165 18.22 -12.05 -18.50
C ASP A 165 18.35 -13.54 -18.93
N HIS A 166 18.80 -13.82 -20.14
CA HIS A 166 19.13 -15.17 -20.58
C HIS A 166 20.34 -15.75 -19.83
N ALA A 167 21.41 -14.97 -19.69
CA ALA A 167 22.59 -15.38 -18.93
C ALA A 167 22.29 -15.64 -17.44
N LEU A 168 21.38 -14.86 -16.83
CA LEU A 168 20.94 -15.07 -15.46
C LEU A 168 20.09 -16.33 -15.30
N ALA A 169 19.28 -16.68 -16.32
CA ALA A 169 18.47 -17.88 -16.31
C ALA A 169 19.30 -19.18 -16.44
N GLU A 170 20.47 -19.11 -17.09
CA GLU A 170 21.39 -20.25 -17.22
C GLU A 170 22.24 -20.51 -15.97
N LEU A 171 22.31 -19.55 -15.05
CA LEU A 171 23.11 -19.65 -13.81
C LEU A 171 22.31 -20.15 -12.60
N LEU A 172 21.00 -20.34 -12.73
CA LEU A 172 20.10 -20.84 -11.68
C LEU A 172 19.73 -22.30 -11.90
#